data_2deeaf86caf363a12da8cb6447d41f0d
#
_entry.id   2deeaf86caf363a12da8cb6447d41f0d
#
_cell.length_a   1.000
_cell.length_b   1.000
_cell.length_c   1.000
_cell.angle_alpha   90.00
_cell.angle_beta   90.00
_cell.angle_gamma   90.00
#
_symmetry.space_group_name_H-M   'P 1'
#
loop_
_entity.id
_entity.type
_entity.pdbx_description
1 polymer ?
#
loop_
_entity_poly.entity_id
_entity_poly.type
_entity_poly.pdbx_seq_one_letter_code
_entity_poly.pdbx_strand_id
1 'polypeptide(L)'
;NFNKCIKEKKKIVKVLDKMFDNAQKVSDSKNHEADPTGNSKHYIDQYNINYPNHIRVECTIFSEQMKNDGLARNSLNMVVMSKEINDWIAGGYK
;
A
#
# COMPACT_ATOMS: atom_id res chain seq x y z
N ASN A 1 -6.22 -11.25 9.55
CA ASN A 1 -5.24 -12.25 9.17
C ASN A 1 -4.76 -12.04 7.74
N PHE A 2 -3.81 -12.85 7.31
CA PHE A 2 -3.22 -12.77 5.97
C PHE A 2 -4.27 -12.81 4.87
N ASN A 3 -5.13 -13.82 4.91
CA ASN A 3 -6.11 -14.04 3.85
C ASN A 3 -7.13 -12.91 3.75
N LYS A 4 -7.52 -12.34 4.88
CA LYS A 4 -8.48 -11.23 4.90
C LYS A 4 -7.91 -9.99 4.24
N CYS A 5 -6.69 -9.61 4.59
CA CYS A 5 -6.02 -8.43 4.03
C CYS A 5 -5.87 -8.54 2.51
N ILE A 6 -5.34 -9.67 2.04
CA ILE A 6 -5.13 -9.92 0.61
C ILE A 6 -6.47 -9.98 -0.14
N LYS A 7 -7.48 -10.60 0.46
CA LYS A 7 -8.81 -10.70 -0.14
C LYS A 7 -9.45 -9.33 -0.35
N GLU A 8 -9.38 -8.47 0.67
CA GLU A 8 -9.91 -7.13 0.57
C GLU A 8 -9.12 -6.28 -0.43
N LYS A 9 -7.79 -6.43 -0.45
CA LYS A 9 -6.94 -5.75 -1.42
C LYS A 9 -7.34 -6.12 -2.85
N LYS A 10 -7.57 -7.39 -3.12
CA LYS A 10 -7.98 -7.86 -4.46
C LYS A 10 -9.30 -7.25 -4.91
N LYS A 11 -10.24 -7.06 -4.00
CA LYS A 11 -11.51 -6.40 -4.32
C LYS A 11 -11.31 -4.94 -4.75
N ILE A 12 -10.47 -4.22 -4.02
CA ILE A 12 -10.15 -2.83 -4.32
C ILE A 12 -9.41 -2.72 -5.64
N VAL A 13 -8.41 -3.56 -5.86
CA VAL A 13 -7.62 -3.60 -7.09
C VAL A 13 -8.51 -3.85 -8.31
N LYS A 14 -9.49 -4.74 -8.18
CA LYS A 14 -10.42 -5.03 -9.27
C LYS A 14 -11.20 -3.79 -9.70
N VAL A 15 -11.62 -2.96 -8.75
CA VAL A 15 -12.30 -1.70 -9.04
C VAL A 15 -11.34 -0.69 -9.66
N LEU A 16 -10.14 -0.57 -9.10
CA LEU A 16 -9.14 0.39 -9.58
C LEU A 16 -8.65 0.04 -10.98
N ASP A 17 -8.52 -1.23 -11.31
CA ASP A 17 -8.13 -1.67 -12.66
C ASP A 17 -9.10 -1.16 -13.71
N LYS A 18 -10.40 -1.10 -13.38
CA LYS A 18 -11.41 -0.57 -14.29
C LYS A 18 -11.39 0.94 -14.37
N MET A 19 -11.19 1.61 -13.23
CA MET A 19 -11.20 3.08 -13.17
C MET A 19 -9.95 3.67 -13.83
N PHE A 20 -8.82 3.01 -13.74
CA PHE A 20 -7.52 3.52 -14.19
C PHE A 20 -6.86 2.56 -15.17
N ASP A 21 -7.63 2.11 -16.17
CA ASP A 21 -7.16 1.14 -17.16
C ASP A 21 -6.01 1.66 -18.03
N ASN A 22 -5.86 2.98 -18.14
CA ASN A 22 -4.77 3.61 -18.89
C ASN A 22 -3.56 3.96 -18.01
N ALA A 23 -3.65 3.73 -16.70
CA ALA A 23 -2.54 4.02 -15.81
C ALA A 23 -1.47 2.93 -15.88
N GLN A 24 -0.22 3.32 -15.62
CA GLN A 24 0.85 2.34 -15.45
C GLN A 24 0.67 1.66 -14.11
N LYS A 25 0.42 0.36 -14.11
CA LYS A 25 0.25 -0.43 -12.90
C LYS A 25 1.56 -1.13 -12.56
N VAL A 26 1.98 -0.99 -11.30
CA VAL A 26 3.16 -1.67 -10.76
C VAL A 26 2.70 -2.49 -9.56
N SER A 27 2.97 -3.79 -9.60
CA SER A 27 2.71 -4.69 -8.48
C SER A 27 4.02 -5.19 -7.93
N ASP A 28 4.18 -5.14 -6.60
CA ASP A 28 5.43 -5.49 -5.95
C ASP A 28 5.18 -6.09 -4.58
N SER A 29 6.16 -6.81 -4.07
CA SER A 29 6.19 -7.26 -2.68
C SER A 29 7.57 -6.99 -2.12
N LYS A 30 7.60 -6.45 -0.90
CA LYS A 30 8.86 -6.07 -0.23
C LYS A 30 8.86 -6.60 1.18
N ASN A 31 10.05 -6.93 1.68
CA ASN A 31 10.22 -7.25 3.10
C ASN A 31 10.06 -5.97 3.93
N HIS A 32 9.40 -6.11 5.08
CA HIS A 32 9.26 -4.99 6.00
C HIS A 32 10.61 -4.70 6.68
N GLU A 33 11.00 -3.44 6.70
CA GLU A 33 12.31 -3.02 7.20
C GLU A 33 12.51 -3.32 8.68
N ALA A 34 11.43 -3.27 9.47
CA ALA A 34 11.49 -3.50 10.91
C ALA A 34 11.63 -4.97 11.28
N ASP A 35 11.52 -5.89 10.32
CA ASP A 35 11.61 -7.32 10.57
C ASP A 35 12.79 -7.91 9.81
N PRO A 36 13.95 -8.10 10.49
CA PRO A 36 15.15 -8.62 9.82
C PRO A 36 15.04 -10.07 9.37
N THR A 37 14.02 -10.81 9.82
CA THR A 37 13.83 -12.21 9.41
C THR A 37 13.29 -12.33 7.98
N GLY A 38 12.71 -11.26 7.44
CA GLY A 38 12.06 -11.27 6.15
C GLY A 38 10.68 -11.91 6.15
N ASN A 39 10.12 -12.20 7.33
CA ASN A 39 8.80 -12.85 7.45
C ASN A 39 7.64 -11.86 7.47
N SER A 40 7.94 -10.58 7.58
CA SER A 40 6.94 -9.51 7.49
C SER A 40 7.06 -8.83 6.14
N LYS A 41 5.95 -8.64 5.44
CA LYS A 41 5.99 -8.17 4.04
C LYS A 41 4.91 -7.15 3.74
N HIS A 42 5.23 -6.28 2.78
CA HIS A 42 4.30 -5.39 2.11
C HIS A 42 3.94 -5.97 0.75
N TYR A 43 2.65 -6.01 0.45
CA TYR A 43 2.14 -6.38 -0.87
C TYR A 43 1.47 -5.15 -1.46
N ILE A 44 2.02 -4.63 -2.56
CA ILE A 44 1.69 -3.31 -3.09
C ILE A 44 1.18 -3.41 -4.51
N ASP A 45 0.08 -2.72 -4.80
CA ASP A 45 -0.34 -2.39 -6.17
C ASP A 45 -0.43 -0.88 -6.29
N GLN A 46 0.29 -0.32 -7.25
CA GLN A 46 0.36 1.12 -7.45
C GLN A 46 -0.04 1.47 -8.88
N TYR A 47 -0.87 2.51 -8.99
CA TYR A 47 -1.34 3.03 -10.26
C TYR A 47 -0.74 4.42 -10.47
N ASN A 48 0.19 4.52 -11.43
CA ASN A 48 0.83 5.78 -11.79
C ASN A 48 -0.01 6.43 -12.88
N ILE A 49 -0.68 7.51 -12.55
CA ILE A 49 -1.58 8.19 -13.48
C ILE A 49 -0.79 9.21 -14.29
N ASN A 50 -0.05 10.06 -13.57
CA ASN A 50 0.69 11.15 -14.19
C ASN A 50 1.63 11.70 -13.12
N TYR A 51 2.92 11.35 -13.15
CA TYR A 51 3.82 11.71 -12.06
C TYR A 51 3.68 13.17 -11.64
N PRO A 52 3.54 13.50 -10.34
CA PRO A 52 3.65 12.58 -9.20
C PRO A 52 2.34 11.92 -8.78
N ASN A 53 1.26 12.01 -9.57
CA ASN A 53 -0.05 11.51 -9.19
C ASN A 53 -0.06 9.98 -9.23
N HIS A 54 -0.44 9.36 -8.12
CA HIS A 54 -0.57 7.91 -8.05
C HIS A 54 -1.55 7.49 -6.96
N ILE A 55 -2.03 6.26 -7.08
CA ILE A 55 -2.83 5.60 -6.06
C ILE A 55 -2.12 4.29 -5.73
N ARG A 56 -1.96 4.02 -4.43
CA ARG A 56 -1.32 2.79 -3.97
C ARG A 56 -2.21 2.07 -2.98
N VAL A 57 -2.39 0.78 -3.18
CA VAL A 57 -3.07 -0.11 -2.25
C VAL A 57 -2.03 -1.06 -1.69
N GLU A 58 -1.92 -1.12 -0.38
CA GLU A 58 -0.87 -1.86 0.29
C GLU A 58 -1.45 -2.72 1.41
N CYS A 59 -1.12 -4.00 1.40
CA CYS A 59 -1.38 -4.91 2.49
C CYS A 59 -0.07 -5.21 3.20
N THR A 60 0.02 -4.83 4.48
CA THR A 60 1.20 -5.10 5.31
C THR A 60 0.89 -6.27 6.23
N ILE A 61 1.70 -7.31 6.15
CA ILE A 61 1.52 -8.54 6.91
C ILE A 61 2.76 -8.77 7.74
N PHE A 62 2.58 -8.81 9.06
CA PHE A 62 3.66 -8.99 10.00
C PHE A 62 3.82 -10.46 10.40
N SER A 63 5.04 -10.84 10.75
CA SER A 63 5.33 -12.18 11.27
C SER A 63 4.55 -12.44 12.56
N GLU A 64 4.34 -13.71 12.87
CA GLU A 64 3.65 -14.09 14.10
C GLU A 64 4.38 -13.57 15.35
N GLN A 65 5.71 -13.56 15.32
CA GLN A 65 6.50 -13.07 16.43
C GLN A 65 6.25 -11.58 16.68
N MET A 66 6.24 -10.76 15.64
CA MET A 66 5.98 -9.33 15.79
C MET A 66 4.57 -9.06 16.31
N LYS A 67 3.59 -9.86 15.86
CA LYS A 67 2.22 -9.74 16.36
C LYS A 67 2.10 -10.17 17.81
N ASN A 68 2.77 -11.26 18.19
CA ASN A 68 2.75 -11.78 19.55
C ASN A 68 3.43 -10.83 20.54
N ASP A 69 4.45 -10.11 20.08
CA ASP A 69 5.14 -9.11 20.90
C ASP A 69 4.33 -7.83 21.07
N GLY A 70 3.15 -7.75 20.46
CA GLY A 70 2.29 -6.56 20.53
C GLY A 70 2.82 -5.38 19.76
N LEU A 71 3.83 -5.58 18.90
CA LEU A 71 4.49 -4.49 18.16
C LEU A 71 3.78 -4.13 16.87
N ALA A 72 2.95 -5.03 16.33
CA ALA A 72 2.38 -4.84 15.02
C ALA A 72 1.11 -5.66 14.80
N ARG A 73 0.32 -5.24 13.84
CA ARG A 73 -0.85 -5.99 13.35
C ARG A 73 -0.99 -5.76 11.85
N ASN A 74 -1.59 -6.73 11.17
CA ASN A 74 -1.81 -6.63 9.73
C ASN A 74 -2.72 -5.44 9.41
N SER A 75 -2.44 -4.76 8.32
CA SER A 75 -3.19 -3.58 7.91
C SER A 75 -3.36 -3.52 6.40
N LEU A 76 -4.46 -2.89 5.98
CA LEU A 76 -4.74 -2.56 4.59
C LEU A 76 -4.82 -1.05 4.49
N ASN A 77 -3.96 -0.47 3.67
CA ASN A 77 -3.88 0.98 3.51
C ASN A 77 -4.07 1.35 2.04
N MET A 78 -4.74 2.46 1.82
CA MET A 78 -4.83 3.08 0.50
C MET A 78 -4.27 4.49 0.58
N VAL A 79 -3.30 4.78 -0.29
CA VAL A 79 -2.65 6.08 -0.35
C VAL A 79 -3.00 6.71 -1.69
N VAL A 80 -3.53 7.93 -1.64
CA VAL A 80 -3.80 8.73 -2.84
C VAL A 80 -2.86 9.93 -2.79
N MET A 81 -2.04 10.08 -3.82
CA MET A 81 -1.09 11.17 -3.91
C MET A 81 -1.35 11.97 -5.18
N SER A 82 -1.54 13.28 -5.03
CA SER A 82 -1.73 14.17 -6.17
C SER A 82 -0.73 15.33 -6.09
N LYS A 83 -0.51 15.97 -7.24
CA LYS A 83 0.36 17.15 -7.29
C LYS A 83 -0.14 18.25 -6.35
N GLU A 84 -1.44 18.47 -6.32
CA GLU A 84 -2.05 19.49 -5.46
C GLU A 84 -1.82 19.18 -3.99
N ILE A 85 -1.96 17.93 -3.58
CA ILE A 85 -1.71 17.52 -2.19
C ILE A 85 -0.23 17.67 -1.87
N ASN A 86 0.66 17.26 -2.78
CA ASN A 86 2.10 17.39 -2.59
C ASN A 86 2.50 18.85 -2.43
N ASP A 87 1.98 19.73 -3.27
CA ASP A 87 2.28 21.15 -3.21
C ASP A 87 1.78 21.78 -1.90
N TRP A 88 0.59 21.36 -1.46
CA TRP A 88 0.04 21.81 -0.19
C TRP A 88 0.89 21.37 1.00
N ILE A 89 1.32 20.12 1.01
CA ILE A 89 2.19 19.60 2.07
C ILE A 89 3.52 20.34 2.07
N ALA A 90 4.11 20.54 0.89
CA ALA A 90 5.38 21.26 0.74
C ALA A 90 5.28 22.72 1.21
N GLY A 91 4.08 23.32 1.08
CA GLY A 91 3.82 24.69 1.54
C GLY A 91 3.48 24.81 3.02
N GLY A 92 3.57 23.71 3.81
CA GLY A 92 3.30 23.75 5.24
C GLY A 92 1.82 23.77 5.59
N TYR A 93 1.00 23.15 4.76
CA TYR A 93 -0.45 23.04 4.98
C TYR A 93 -1.19 24.40 4.91
N LYS A 94 -0.72 25.27 4.08
CA LYS A 94 -1.31 26.60 3.90
C LYS A 94 -2.31 26.69 2.77
#